data_75c4c7a782fcfc33d3432e1fa25a7f26
#
_entry.id   75c4c7a782fcfc33d3432e1fa25a7f26
#
_cell.length_a   1.000
_cell.length_b   1.000
_cell.length_c   1.000
_cell.angle_alpha   90.00
_cell.angle_beta   90.00
_cell.angle_gamma   90.00
#
_symmetry.space_group_name_H-M   'P 1'
#
loop_
_entity.id
_entity.type
_entity.pdbx_description
1 polymer ?
#
loop_
_entity_poly.entity_id
_entity_poly.type
_entity_poly.pdbx_seq_one_letter_code
_entity_poly.pdbx_strand_id
1 'polypeptide(L)'
;DEAYGFTDLCRGPHVPSTGRIPPHFKLTHVAGAYWRGDEKRPMLQRVYGVAFRTAEELKEYLWQLEEAKKRDHRRLGRELELFLIDPMVGKGLVLWLPKGNVIREELMAFMREEQIRRGYQLVTTPHIGSLELYRTSGHYPYYAESQFPPISFKERGEEEEYLLKPMNCPHHIRIYAFKKRSYRELPLRLAEFGTVYRYEKAGELLGLTRVRGFTQDDAHLFCTPEQVKEEFLGVLDLVLKVLSTLGLKDYRARIGTRDPKSDKYVGDEAKWSLAERQIEEAALEAGLHYTVEEGDAAFYGPKLDFVVKDALGREWQLGTIQVDYNLPERFGLTYVGPDGAEHRPVMIHRAPFGSLERFIGILIEHFAGDFPLWLSPVQVVVVPVSEKQEDYAKEVVFKLKEAGLRAEADLRPERMQARIRDAE
;
A
#
# COMPACT_ATOMS: atom_id res chain seq x y z
N ASP A 1 17.29 -8.16 39.58
CA ASP A 1 16.94 -9.12 40.62
C ASP A 1 18.22 -9.54 41.32
N GLU A 2 18.43 -9.05 42.55
CA GLU A 2 19.65 -9.28 43.34
C GLU A 2 19.87 -10.78 43.66
N ALA A 3 18.80 -11.56 43.76
CA ALA A 3 18.87 -12.98 44.07
C ALA A 3 19.49 -13.80 42.96
N TYR A 4 19.43 -13.35 41.71
CA TYR A 4 19.99 -14.06 40.57
C TYR A 4 21.12 -13.31 39.83
N GLY A 5 21.53 -12.14 40.36
CA GLY A 5 22.58 -11.33 39.76
C GLY A 5 22.27 -10.81 38.35
N PHE A 6 20.99 -10.74 37.98
CA PHE A 6 20.55 -10.30 36.67
C PHE A 6 20.24 -8.79 36.68
N THR A 7 20.91 -8.06 35.78
CA THR A 7 20.69 -6.62 35.59
C THR A 7 20.56 -6.31 34.11
N ASP A 8 19.48 -5.63 33.73
CA ASP A 8 19.28 -5.16 32.36
C ASP A 8 18.59 -3.79 32.36
N LEU A 9 18.64 -3.12 31.20
CA LEU A 9 17.91 -1.88 30.97
C LEU A 9 16.43 -2.18 30.70
N CYS A 10 15.56 -1.48 31.37
CA CYS A 10 14.14 -1.54 31.13
C CYS A 10 13.57 -0.13 30.95
N ARG A 11 12.62 0.00 30.03
CA ARG A 11 11.98 1.28 29.73
C ARG A 11 10.87 1.63 30.72
N GLY A 12 10.49 0.69 31.56
CA GLY A 12 9.35 0.83 32.49
C GLY A 12 7.99 1.03 31.76
N PRO A 13 6.92 1.28 32.50
CA PRO A 13 6.82 1.19 33.95
C PRO A 13 6.96 -0.25 34.48
N HIS A 14 7.32 -0.40 35.74
CA HIS A 14 7.43 -1.71 36.39
C HIS A 14 6.26 -1.94 37.37
N VAL A 15 5.84 -3.20 37.47
CA VAL A 15 4.94 -3.60 38.54
C VAL A 15 5.72 -3.71 39.86
N PRO A 16 5.11 -3.36 41.01
CA PRO A 16 5.80 -3.42 42.33
C PRO A 16 6.24 -4.84 42.73
N SER A 17 5.57 -5.85 42.22
CA SER A 17 5.83 -7.26 42.49
C SER A 17 5.28 -8.14 41.38
N THR A 18 5.99 -9.21 41.01
CA THR A 18 5.54 -10.22 40.03
C THR A 18 4.25 -10.93 40.51
N GLY A 19 4.00 -10.99 41.83
CA GLY A 19 2.74 -11.54 42.37
C GLY A 19 1.49 -10.71 42.07
N ARG A 20 1.65 -9.49 41.53
CA ARG A 20 0.52 -8.65 41.04
C ARG A 20 0.22 -8.85 39.54
N ILE A 21 1.02 -9.63 38.87
CA ILE A 21 0.77 -9.96 37.45
C ILE A 21 -0.37 -11.00 37.42
N PRO A 22 -1.49 -10.74 36.73
CA PRO A 22 -2.54 -11.73 36.56
C PRO A 22 -2.01 -13.01 35.92
N PRO A 23 -2.54 -14.21 36.23
CA PRO A 23 -2.07 -15.48 35.70
C PRO A 23 -2.45 -15.71 34.22
N HIS A 24 -2.96 -14.66 33.56
CA HIS A 24 -3.42 -14.70 32.18
C HIS A 24 -2.29 -14.30 31.23
N PHE A 25 -1.23 -15.11 31.17
CA PHE A 25 -0.09 -14.89 30.29
C PHE A 25 0.28 -16.15 29.52
N LYS A 26 0.99 -15.99 28.41
CA LYS A 26 1.54 -17.06 27.58
C LYS A 26 2.90 -16.68 27.04
N LEU A 27 3.89 -17.54 27.20
CA LEU A 27 5.14 -17.43 26.43
C LEU A 27 4.88 -17.89 24.99
N THR A 28 5.27 -17.06 24.02
CA THR A 28 4.90 -17.26 22.62
C THR A 28 6.01 -17.86 21.79
N HIS A 29 7.24 -17.35 21.93
CA HIS A 29 8.39 -17.87 21.18
C HIS A 29 9.71 -17.40 21.79
N VAL A 30 10.81 -17.98 21.31
CA VAL A 30 12.17 -17.59 21.62
C VAL A 30 12.87 -17.18 20.33
N ALA A 31 13.66 -16.11 20.35
CA ALA A 31 14.46 -15.65 19.22
C ALA A 31 15.86 -15.21 19.68
N GLY A 32 16.84 -15.25 18.78
CA GLY A 32 18.14 -14.65 19.01
C GLY A 32 18.04 -13.12 19.03
N ALA A 33 18.80 -12.47 19.90
CA ALA A 33 18.92 -11.01 19.93
C ALA A 33 20.33 -10.63 20.37
N TYR A 34 20.99 -9.77 19.61
CA TYR A 34 22.28 -9.22 20.02
C TYR A 34 22.12 -8.29 21.21
N TRP A 35 23.05 -8.39 22.18
CA TRP A 35 23.05 -7.50 23.33
C TRP A 35 23.08 -6.04 22.91
N ARG A 36 22.08 -5.27 23.33
CA ARG A 36 21.87 -3.86 22.97
C ARG A 36 21.72 -3.60 21.45
N GLY A 37 21.31 -4.60 20.67
CA GLY A 37 21.12 -4.45 19.22
C GLY A 37 22.41 -4.37 18.40
N ASP A 38 23.57 -4.62 18.99
CA ASP A 38 24.88 -4.53 18.37
C ASP A 38 25.33 -5.92 17.90
N GLU A 39 25.44 -6.12 16.58
CA GLU A 39 25.86 -7.39 15.96
C GLU A 39 27.25 -7.88 16.39
N LYS A 40 28.11 -6.97 16.89
CA LYS A 40 29.43 -7.29 17.39
C LYS A 40 29.46 -7.83 18.82
N ARG A 41 28.30 -7.82 19.49
CA ARG A 41 28.13 -8.28 20.86
C ARG A 41 27.54 -9.69 20.92
N PRO A 42 27.62 -10.38 22.09
CA PRO A 42 27.06 -11.71 22.23
C PRO A 42 25.57 -11.78 21.82
N MET A 43 25.22 -12.84 21.10
CA MET A 43 23.85 -13.17 20.82
C MET A 43 23.23 -13.85 22.04
N LEU A 44 22.13 -13.28 22.51
CA LEU A 44 21.34 -13.80 23.63
C LEU A 44 20.05 -14.43 23.12
N GLN A 45 19.39 -15.20 23.98
CA GLN A 45 18.05 -15.69 23.74
C GLN A 45 17.03 -14.70 24.33
N ARG A 46 16.11 -14.22 23.49
CA ARG A 46 15.01 -13.36 23.91
C ARG A 46 13.73 -14.19 23.96
N VAL A 47 13.13 -14.28 25.12
CA VAL A 47 11.84 -14.94 25.33
C VAL A 47 10.74 -13.91 25.20
N TYR A 48 9.77 -14.20 24.33
CA TYR A 48 8.60 -13.35 24.10
C TYR A 48 7.38 -13.93 24.79
N GLY A 49 6.54 -13.07 25.33
CA GLY A 49 5.29 -13.45 25.96
C GLY A 49 4.28 -12.32 25.90
N VAL A 50 3.04 -12.66 26.14
CA VAL A 50 1.92 -11.73 26.26
C VAL A 50 1.21 -11.93 27.58
N ALA A 51 0.63 -10.86 28.15
CA ALA A 51 -0.16 -10.89 29.37
C ALA A 51 -1.40 -10.02 29.20
N PHE A 52 -2.53 -10.49 29.73
CA PHE A 52 -3.82 -9.82 29.62
C PHE A 52 -4.46 -9.69 31.01
N ARG A 53 -5.50 -8.86 31.11
CA ARG A 53 -6.23 -8.65 32.37
C ARG A 53 -7.14 -9.82 32.70
N THR A 54 -7.71 -10.47 31.68
CA THR A 54 -8.64 -11.59 31.83
C THR A 54 -8.19 -12.81 31.01
N ALA A 55 -8.72 -13.99 31.36
CA ALA A 55 -8.47 -15.21 30.63
C ALA A 55 -9.11 -15.19 29.22
N GLU A 56 -10.25 -14.51 29.10
CA GLU A 56 -11.00 -14.35 27.86
C GLU A 56 -10.19 -13.53 26.87
N GLU A 57 -9.61 -12.40 27.26
CA GLU A 57 -8.73 -11.57 26.43
C GLU A 57 -7.52 -12.38 25.94
N LEU A 58 -6.89 -13.17 26.82
CA LEU A 58 -5.77 -14.03 26.43
C LEU A 58 -6.22 -15.08 25.40
N LYS A 59 -7.38 -15.73 25.62
CA LYS A 59 -7.93 -16.76 24.73
C LYS A 59 -8.24 -16.17 23.36
N GLU A 60 -8.85 -15.00 23.32
CA GLU A 60 -9.16 -14.29 22.08
C GLU A 60 -7.87 -13.95 21.30
N TYR A 61 -6.87 -13.38 21.98
CA TYR A 61 -5.59 -13.06 21.38
C TYR A 61 -4.87 -14.30 20.82
N LEU A 62 -4.87 -15.41 21.55
CA LEU A 62 -4.26 -16.66 21.07
C LEU A 62 -5.03 -17.23 19.88
N TRP A 63 -6.34 -17.11 19.87
CA TRP A 63 -7.16 -17.47 18.70
C TRP A 63 -6.80 -16.59 17.49
N GLN A 64 -6.70 -15.27 17.67
CA GLN A 64 -6.28 -14.35 16.60
C GLN A 64 -4.90 -14.72 16.04
N LEU A 65 -3.94 -15.09 16.90
CA LEU A 65 -2.62 -15.52 16.45
C LEU A 65 -2.66 -16.80 15.60
N GLU A 66 -3.47 -17.78 16.00
CA GLU A 66 -3.61 -19.02 15.23
C GLU A 66 -4.34 -18.78 13.91
N GLU A 67 -5.38 -17.96 13.90
CA GLU A 67 -6.06 -17.55 12.67
C GLU A 67 -5.14 -16.76 11.75
N ALA A 68 -4.30 -15.85 12.30
CA ALA A 68 -3.32 -15.12 11.51
C ALA A 68 -2.32 -16.04 10.80
N LYS A 69 -1.87 -17.12 11.45
CA LYS A 69 -1.00 -18.12 10.81
C LYS A 69 -1.69 -18.87 9.69
N LYS A 70 -2.98 -19.22 9.86
CA LYS A 70 -3.77 -19.88 8.82
C LYS A 70 -4.03 -18.98 7.62
N ARG A 71 -4.16 -17.67 7.84
CA ARG A 71 -4.47 -16.65 6.82
C ARG A 71 -3.23 -15.97 6.23
N ASP A 72 -2.02 -16.31 6.71
CA ASP A 72 -0.78 -15.70 6.24
C ASP A 72 -0.69 -15.73 4.72
N HIS A 73 -0.64 -14.53 4.10
CA HIS A 73 -0.63 -14.38 2.64
C HIS A 73 0.55 -15.07 1.96
N ARG A 74 1.67 -15.28 2.67
CA ARG A 74 2.85 -16.00 2.13
C ARG A 74 2.57 -17.50 2.02
N ARG A 75 1.81 -18.04 2.98
CA ARG A 75 1.36 -19.42 2.98
C ARG A 75 0.27 -19.63 1.93
N LEU A 76 -0.84 -18.87 2.03
CA LEU A 76 -1.96 -18.96 1.10
C LEU A 76 -1.54 -18.62 -0.33
N GLY A 77 -0.67 -17.63 -0.51
CA GLY A 77 -0.13 -17.25 -1.82
C GLY A 77 0.62 -18.38 -2.51
N ARG A 78 1.33 -19.22 -1.73
CA ARG A 78 1.99 -20.42 -2.25
C ARG A 78 0.99 -21.56 -2.52
N GLU A 79 0.11 -21.84 -1.58
CA GLU A 79 -0.89 -22.91 -1.68
C GLU A 79 -1.86 -22.66 -2.85
N LEU A 80 -2.25 -21.43 -3.08
CA LEU A 80 -3.15 -20.99 -4.16
C LEU A 80 -2.40 -20.60 -5.45
N GLU A 81 -1.08 -20.70 -5.49
CA GLU A 81 -0.24 -20.35 -6.65
C GLU A 81 -0.44 -18.91 -7.13
N LEU A 82 -0.44 -17.94 -6.18
CA LEU A 82 -0.70 -16.54 -6.51
C LEU A 82 0.56 -15.76 -6.87
N PHE A 83 1.64 -15.96 -6.12
CA PHE A 83 2.90 -15.24 -6.35
C PHE A 83 4.12 -16.01 -5.83
N LEU A 84 5.29 -15.58 -6.28
CA LEU A 84 6.58 -16.12 -5.91
C LEU A 84 7.56 -14.96 -5.64
N ILE A 85 8.41 -15.11 -4.63
CA ILE A 85 9.59 -14.27 -4.41
C ILE A 85 10.81 -15.20 -4.52
N ASP A 86 11.52 -15.09 -5.65
CA ASP A 86 12.68 -15.92 -5.95
C ASP A 86 13.98 -15.16 -5.62
N PRO A 87 14.90 -15.75 -4.81
CA PRO A 87 16.19 -15.14 -4.50
C PRO A 87 17.07 -14.81 -5.71
N MET A 88 16.93 -15.55 -6.82
CA MET A 88 17.67 -15.28 -8.07
C MET A 88 17.14 -14.02 -8.79
N VAL A 89 15.83 -13.73 -8.68
CA VAL A 89 15.26 -12.49 -9.19
C VAL A 89 15.62 -11.33 -8.28
N GLY A 90 15.56 -11.55 -6.96
CA GLY A 90 15.93 -10.57 -5.96
C GLY A 90 14.97 -10.51 -4.77
N LYS A 91 15.52 -10.20 -3.59
CA LYS A 91 14.75 -10.07 -2.37
C LYS A 91 13.76 -8.91 -2.48
N GLY A 92 12.48 -9.17 -2.18
CA GLY A 92 11.43 -8.14 -2.22
C GLY A 92 10.99 -7.75 -3.64
N LEU A 93 11.32 -8.56 -4.66
CA LEU A 93 10.80 -8.43 -6.02
C LEU A 93 9.79 -9.56 -6.28
N VAL A 94 8.56 -9.20 -6.55
CA VAL A 94 7.43 -10.13 -6.65
C VAL A 94 7.28 -10.62 -8.09
N LEU A 95 7.21 -11.95 -8.24
CA LEU A 95 6.75 -12.60 -9.47
C LEU A 95 5.28 -12.97 -9.29
N TRP A 96 4.42 -12.38 -10.08
CA TRP A 96 3.00 -12.72 -10.10
C TRP A 96 2.78 -13.98 -10.95
N LEU A 97 2.23 -15.01 -10.33
CA LEU A 97 1.82 -16.22 -11.03
C LEU A 97 0.47 -16.00 -11.74
N PRO A 98 0.07 -16.84 -12.69
CA PRO A 98 -1.14 -16.61 -13.49
C PRO A 98 -2.40 -16.32 -12.65
N LYS A 99 -2.66 -17.07 -11.60
CA LYS A 99 -3.83 -16.87 -10.72
C LYS A 99 -3.75 -15.56 -9.95
N GLY A 100 -2.58 -15.23 -9.40
CA GLY A 100 -2.38 -13.94 -8.70
C GLY A 100 -2.43 -12.74 -9.63
N ASN A 101 -1.95 -12.90 -10.87
CA ASN A 101 -2.05 -11.83 -11.87
C ASN A 101 -3.50 -11.55 -12.28
N VAL A 102 -4.39 -12.55 -12.26
CA VAL A 102 -5.83 -12.32 -12.46
C VAL A 102 -6.38 -11.36 -11.40
N ILE A 103 -6.11 -11.62 -10.12
CA ILE A 103 -6.57 -10.74 -9.02
C ILE A 103 -6.04 -9.31 -9.24
N ARG A 104 -4.76 -9.20 -9.61
CA ARG A 104 -4.11 -7.94 -9.88
C ARG A 104 -4.78 -7.17 -11.03
N GLU A 105 -5.03 -7.84 -12.15
CA GLU A 105 -5.65 -7.23 -13.34
C GLU A 105 -7.12 -6.85 -13.09
N GLU A 106 -7.89 -7.66 -12.35
CA GLU A 106 -9.28 -7.33 -11.99
C GLU A 106 -9.34 -6.06 -11.10
N LEU A 107 -8.46 -5.96 -10.10
CA LEU A 107 -8.38 -4.74 -9.27
C LEU A 107 -7.97 -3.52 -10.10
N MET A 108 -7.01 -3.69 -11.02
CA MET A 108 -6.58 -2.62 -11.91
C MET A 108 -7.69 -2.21 -12.88
N ALA A 109 -8.44 -3.17 -13.43
CA ALA A 109 -9.58 -2.91 -14.30
C ALA A 109 -10.68 -2.14 -13.57
N PHE A 110 -11.06 -2.59 -12.38
CA PHE A 110 -12.02 -1.89 -11.51
C PHE A 110 -11.60 -0.43 -11.26
N MET A 111 -10.36 -0.21 -10.86
CA MET A 111 -9.88 1.13 -10.57
C MET A 111 -9.80 2.01 -11.83
N ARG A 112 -9.36 1.46 -12.97
CA ARG A 112 -9.35 2.21 -14.27
C ARG A 112 -10.75 2.69 -14.64
N GLU A 113 -11.74 1.83 -14.51
CA GLU A 113 -13.12 2.16 -14.81
C GLU A 113 -13.65 3.28 -13.91
N GLU A 114 -13.41 3.19 -12.60
CA GLU A 114 -13.79 4.20 -11.64
C GLU A 114 -13.06 5.54 -11.87
N GLN A 115 -11.79 5.50 -12.28
CA GLN A 115 -11.01 6.69 -12.64
C GLN A 115 -11.55 7.36 -13.90
N ILE A 116 -11.80 6.61 -14.97
CA ILE A 116 -12.31 7.13 -16.24
C ILE A 116 -13.68 7.80 -16.02
N ARG A 117 -14.57 7.17 -15.26
CA ARG A 117 -15.87 7.73 -14.91
C ARG A 117 -15.78 9.08 -14.17
N ARG A 118 -14.70 9.27 -13.40
CA ARG A 118 -14.43 10.52 -12.66
C ARG A 118 -13.54 11.50 -13.42
N GLY A 119 -13.34 11.29 -14.72
CA GLY A 119 -12.60 12.20 -15.60
C GLY A 119 -11.08 12.19 -15.45
N TYR A 120 -10.50 11.12 -14.89
CA TYR A 120 -9.07 10.94 -14.90
C TYR A 120 -8.55 10.57 -16.29
N GLN A 121 -7.39 11.10 -16.63
CA GLN A 121 -6.65 10.79 -17.84
C GLN A 121 -5.53 9.81 -17.51
N LEU A 122 -5.56 8.65 -18.16
CA LEU A 122 -4.56 7.61 -17.91
C LEU A 122 -3.27 7.93 -18.64
N VAL A 123 -2.15 7.82 -17.91
CA VAL A 123 -0.80 8.02 -18.44
C VAL A 123 0.08 6.82 -18.12
N THR A 124 1.26 6.77 -18.74
CA THR A 124 2.30 5.76 -18.46
C THR A 124 3.65 6.46 -18.45
N THR A 125 4.45 6.21 -17.43
CA THR A 125 5.77 6.82 -17.27
C THR A 125 6.86 5.76 -17.16
N PRO A 126 8.12 6.08 -17.57
CA PRO A 126 9.22 5.13 -17.51
C PRO A 126 9.59 4.78 -16.06
N HIS A 127 10.26 3.63 -15.89
CA HIS A 127 10.71 3.14 -14.58
C HIS A 127 11.96 3.84 -14.05
N ILE A 128 12.70 4.50 -14.92
CA ILE A 128 13.89 5.28 -14.57
C ILE A 128 13.69 6.73 -15.02
N GLY A 129 14.39 7.65 -14.39
CA GLY A 129 14.43 9.05 -14.76
C GLY A 129 15.79 9.65 -14.46
N SER A 130 16.11 10.79 -15.10
CA SER A 130 17.34 11.54 -14.80
C SER A 130 17.39 11.86 -13.29
N LEU A 131 18.56 11.73 -12.67
CA LEU A 131 18.78 12.06 -11.27
C LEU A 131 18.43 13.53 -10.99
N GLU A 132 18.61 14.43 -11.96
CA GLU A 132 18.27 15.83 -11.86
C GLU A 132 16.76 16.08 -11.62
N LEU A 133 15.90 15.22 -12.21
CA LEU A 133 14.46 15.26 -11.94
C LEU A 133 14.15 15.06 -10.46
N TYR A 134 14.88 14.16 -9.80
CA TYR A 134 14.69 13.85 -8.38
C TYR A 134 15.42 14.82 -7.46
N ARG A 135 16.50 15.47 -7.91
CA ARG A 135 17.11 16.62 -7.22
C ARG A 135 16.15 17.82 -7.22
N THR A 136 15.56 18.12 -8.37
CA THR A 136 14.57 19.21 -8.51
C THR A 136 13.37 18.98 -7.60
N SER A 137 12.82 17.77 -7.58
CA SER A 137 11.68 17.45 -6.71
C SER A 137 12.04 17.37 -5.22
N GLY A 138 13.31 17.19 -4.87
CA GLY A 138 13.80 17.01 -3.50
C GLY A 138 13.76 15.58 -2.99
N HIS A 139 13.28 14.62 -3.79
CA HIS A 139 13.32 13.21 -3.38
C HIS A 139 14.74 12.68 -3.23
N TYR A 140 15.69 13.23 -3.98
CA TYR A 140 17.10 12.95 -3.82
C TYR A 140 17.83 14.27 -3.41
N PRO A 141 18.66 14.29 -2.40
CA PRO A 141 19.13 13.16 -1.56
C PRO A 141 18.23 12.81 -0.36
N TYR A 142 17.09 13.50 -0.15
CA TYR A 142 16.29 13.40 1.07
C TYR A 142 15.93 11.96 1.46
N TYR A 143 15.54 11.13 0.48
CA TYR A 143 15.23 9.71 0.69
C TYR A 143 16.34 8.75 0.21
N ALA A 144 17.59 9.21 0.07
CA ALA A 144 18.68 8.40 -0.50
C ALA A 144 18.88 7.04 0.20
N GLU A 145 18.67 6.98 1.53
CA GLU A 145 18.83 5.74 2.30
C GLU A 145 17.80 4.65 1.93
N SER A 146 16.64 5.05 1.43
CA SER A 146 15.56 4.15 1.00
C SER A 146 15.42 4.08 -0.52
N GLN A 147 16.42 4.48 -1.27
CA GLN A 147 16.46 4.42 -2.74
C GLN A 147 17.55 3.46 -3.22
N PHE A 148 17.33 2.87 -4.39
CA PHE A 148 18.42 2.22 -5.10
C PHE A 148 19.48 3.28 -5.48
N PRO A 149 20.77 2.95 -5.45
CA PRO A 149 21.79 3.91 -5.81
C PRO A 149 21.62 4.37 -7.27
N PRO A 150 22.00 5.60 -7.61
CA PRO A 150 21.99 6.08 -8.99
C PRO A 150 22.81 5.18 -9.91
N ILE A 151 22.32 5.05 -11.13
CA ILE A 151 23.00 4.34 -12.22
C ILE A 151 23.73 5.41 -13.04
N SER A 152 25.06 5.34 -13.11
CA SER A 152 25.88 6.32 -13.82
C SER A 152 26.46 5.71 -15.11
N PHE A 153 26.42 6.49 -16.20
CA PHE A 153 27.03 6.15 -17.47
C PHE A 153 27.97 7.27 -17.89
N LYS A 154 29.07 6.89 -18.55
CA LYS A 154 29.93 7.86 -19.25
C LYS A 154 29.80 7.63 -20.76
N GLU A 155 29.22 8.59 -21.45
CA GLU A 155 29.14 8.58 -22.90
C GLU A 155 29.76 9.86 -23.44
N ARG A 156 30.70 9.75 -24.40
CA ARG A 156 31.37 10.88 -25.06
C ARG A 156 31.99 11.93 -24.14
N GLY A 157 32.38 11.52 -22.91
CA GLY A 157 32.99 12.41 -21.93
C GLY A 157 32.00 13.13 -20.99
N GLU A 158 30.72 12.94 -21.19
CA GLU A 158 29.67 13.42 -20.29
C GLU A 158 29.22 12.29 -19.35
N GLU A 159 28.93 12.63 -18.11
CA GLU A 159 28.41 11.69 -17.13
C GLU A 159 26.90 11.91 -17.00
N GLU A 160 26.12 10.84 -17.30
CA GLU A 160 24.68 10.81 -17.12
C GLU A 160 24.32 9.94 -15.94
N GLU A 161 23.46 10.46 -15.07
CA GLU A 161 22.97 9.76 -13.89
C GLU A 161 21.46 9.55 -13.98
N TYR A 162 21.03 8.32 -13.72
CA TYR A 162 19.62 7.93 -13.67
C TYR A 162 19.30 7.28 -12.33
N LEU A 163 18.03 7.33 -11.94
CA LEU A 163 17.51 6.71 -10.74
C LEU A 163 16.31 5.83 -11.09
N LEU A 164 16.23 4.63 -10.49
CA LEU A 164 14.95 3.90 -10.43
C LEU A 164 13.96 4.77 -9.66
N LYS A 165 12.81 5.08 -10.26
CA LYS A 165 11.86 6.02 -9.67
C LYS A 165 11.34 5.54 -8.32
N PRO A 166 11.53 6.30 -7.23
CA PRO A 166 10.98 6.00 -5.91
C PRO A 166 9.52 6.44 -5.76
N MET A 167 9.07 7.35 -6.64
CA MET A 167 7.74 7.95 -6.71
C MET A 167 7.39 8.36 -8.13
N ASN A 168 6.10 8.46 -8.46
CA ASN A 168 5.62 8.82 -9.80
C ASN A 168 5.40 10.33 -9.99
N CYS A 169 5.24 11.09 -8.90
CA CYS A 169 4.88 12.51 -8.95
C CYS A 169 5.79 13.38 -9.84
N PRO A 170 7.15 13.25 -9.86
CA PRO A 170 7.98 14.09 -10.72
C PRO A 170 7.68 13.90 -12.21
N HIS A 171 7.32 12.68 -12.62
CA HIS A 171 6.97 12.39 -14.01
C HIS A 171 5.63 13.02 -14.40
N HIS A 172 4.59 12.93 -13.57
CA HIS A 172 3.30 13.57 -13.81
C HIS A 172 3.42 15.09 -13.85
N ILE A 173 4.27 15.67 -13.02
CA ILE A 173 4.62 17.09 -13.05
C ILE A 173 5.18 17.48 -14.42
N ARG A 174 6.08 16.67 -15.02
CA ARG A 174 6.63 16.93 -16.36
C ARG A 174 5.56 16.80 -17.44
N ILE A 175 4.59 15.91 -17.28
CA ILE A 175 3.43 15.82 -18.20
C ILE A 175 2.57 17.08 -18.09
N TYR A 176 2.32 17.59 -16.88
CA TYR A 176 1.61 18.86 -16.72
C TYR A 176 2.35 20.00 -17.43
N ALA A 177 3.67 20.10 -17.24
CA ALA A 177 4.54 21.14 -17.76
C ALA A 177 4.78 21.05 -19.28
N PHE A 178 4.25 20.04 -19.95
CA PHE A 178 4.45 19.84 -21.41
C PHE A 178 3.99 21.03 -22.25
N LYS A 179 2.94 21.74 -21.82
CA LYS A 179 2.41 22.94 -22.49
C LYS A 179 1.93 23.97 -21.48
N LYS A 180 1.77 25.22 -21.92
CA LYS A 180 1.08 26.23 -21.14
C LYS A 180 -0.37 25.81 -20.87
N ARG A 181 -0.82 25.97 -19.64
CA ARG A 181 -2.17 25.58 -19.21
C ARG A 181 -3.03 26.82 -18.98
N SER A 182 -4.34 26.68 -19.23
CA SER A 182 -5.35 27.66 -18.84
C SER A 182 -6.13 27.14 -17.63
N TYR A 183 -6.67 28.04 -16.81
CA TYR A 183 -7.58 27.69 -15.73
C TYR A 183 -8.78 26.85 -16.20
N ARG A 184 -9.17 26.96 -17.48
CA ARG A 184 -10.27 26.17 -18.09
C ARG A 184 -9.92 24.71 -18.30
N GLU A 185 -8.63 24.35 -18.27
CA GLU A 185 -8.15 22.97 -18.37
C GLU A 185 -8.00 22.31 -16.99
N LEU A 186 -8.25 23.06 -15.90
CA LEU A 186 -8.18 22.57 -14.54
C LEU A 186 -9.60 22.31 -13.99
N PRO A 187 -9.77 21.26 -13.17
CA PRO A 187 -8.73 20.35 -12.68
C PRO A 187 -8.23 19.36 -13.75
N LEU A 188 -6.91 19.17 -13.82
CA LEU A 188 -6.29 18.11 -14.62
C LEU A 188 -5.96 16.92 -13.72
N ARG A 189 -6.54 15.75 -13.99
CA ARG A 189 -6.37 14.53 -13.19
C ARG A 189 -5.60 13.50 -13.98
N LEU A 190 -4.32 13.28 -13.64
CA LEU A 190 -3.45 12.27 -14.29
C LEU A 190 -3.34 11.05 -13.39
N ALA A 191 -3.54 9.85 -13.95
CA ALA A 191 -3.49 8.60 -13.20
C ALA A 191 -2.69 7.52 -13.93
N GLU A 192 -1.95 6.71 -13.18
CA GLU A 192 -1.29 5.51 -13.70
C GLU A 192 -1.24 4.39 -12.64
N PHE A 193 -1.10 3.15 -13.09
CA PHE A 193 -0.54 2.10 -12.27
C PHE A 193 0.98 2.15 -12.42
N GLY A 194 1.60 3.00 -11.58
CA GLY A 194 3.03 3.30 -11.66
C GLY A 194 3.85 2.39 -10.75
N THR A 195 4.79 1.64 -11.33
CA THR A 195 5.72 0.84 -10.54
C THR A 195 6.86 1.71 -10.04
N VAL A 196 7.10 1.65 -8.74
CA VAL A 196 8.15 2.39 -8.03
C VAL A 196 9.06 1.42 -7.28
N TYR A 197 10.28 1.88 -6.96
CA TYR A 197 11.33 1.07 -6.39
C TYR A 197 11.91 1.72 -5.15
N ARG A 198 11.98 0.96 -4.04
CA ARG A 198 12.56 1.43 -2.78
C ARG A 198 13.52 0.38 -2.24
N TYR A 199 14.69 0.81 -1.81
CA TYR A 199 15.68 -0.08 -1.22
C TYR A 199 15.36 -0.32 0.27
N GLU A 200 14.36 -1.17 0.50
CA GLU A 200 14.02 -1.63 1.85
C GLU A 200 15.10 -2.56 2.37
N LYS A 201 15.46 -2.44 3.67
CA LYS A 201 16.45 -3.31 4.31
C LYS A 201 15.97 -4.75 4.32
N ALA A 202 16.89 -5.70 4.13
CA ALA A 202 16.53 -7.12 3.99
C ALA A 202 15.74 -7.68 5.19
N GLY A 203 16.00 -7.20 6.41
CA GLY A 203 15.29 -7.61 7.61
C GLY A 203 13.87 -7.04 7.76
N GLU A 204 13.50 -6.08 6.92
CA GLU A 204 12.18 -5.44 6.93
C GLU A 204 11.23 -6.03 5.88
N LEU A 205 11.75 -6.80 4.92
CA LEU A 205 10.95 -7.39 3.85
C LEU A 205 9.98 -8.44 4.41
N LEU A 206 8.71 -8.36 3.99
CA LEU A 206 7.68 -9.25 4.48
C LEU A 206 6.64 -9.57 3.39
N GLY A 207 6.84 -10.68 2.68
CA GLY A 207 5.91 -11.15 1.64
C GLY A 207 5.53 -10.03 0.67
N LEU A 208 4.23 -9.83 0.47
CA LEU A 208 3.67 -8.74 -0.35
C LEU A 208 3.54 -7.42 0.40
N THR A 209 3.57 -7.42 1.74
CA THR A 209 3.28 -6.22 2.53
C THR A 209 4.46 -5.25 2.60
N ARG A 210 5.69 -5.74 2.42
CA ARG A 210 6.89 -4.91 2.35
C ARG A 210 7.88 -5.44 1.33
N VAL A 211 7.96 -4.77 0.19
CA VAL A 211 8.68 -5.18 -1.02
C VAL A 211 9.59 -4.05 -1.52
N ARG A 212 10.49 -4.36 -2.46
CA ARG A 212 11.41 -3.40 -3.07
C ARG A 212 10.93 -2.82 -4.40
N GLY A 213 10.02 -3.52 -5.08
CA GLY A 213 9.34 -3.04 -6.28
C GLY A 213 7.85 -3.25 -6.11
N PHE A 214 7.06 -2.20 -6.29
CA PHE A 214 5.60 -2.26 -6.14
C PHE A 214 4.89 -1.28 -7.05
N THR A 215 3.64 -1.61 -7.36
CA THR A 215 2.79 -0.81 -8.24
C THR A 215 1.79 -0.01 -7.41
N GLN A 216 1.72 1.31 -7.64
CA GLN A 216 0.73 2.18 -7.03
C GLN A 216 -0.36 2.51 -8.03
N ASP A 217 -1.61 2.57 -7.55
CA ASP A 217 -2.73 3.20 -8.25
C ASP A 217 -2.66 4.73 -8.07
N ASP A 218 -1.58 5.29 -8.57
CA ASP A 218 -1.14 6.64 -8.28
C ASP A 218 -1.81 7.66 -9.21
N ALA A 219 -2.24 8.79 -8.65
CA ALA A 219 -2.69 9.90 -9.45
C ALA A 219 -2.34 11.24 -8.81
N HIS A 220 -2.20 12.22 -9.70
CA HIS A 220 -1.89 13.61 -9.35
C HIS A 220 -2.92 14.52 -10.02
N LEU A 221 -3.65 15.25 -9.18
CA LEU A 221 -4.60 16.23 -9.61
C LEU A 221 -3.96 17.61 -9.52
N PHE A 222 -4.04 18.37 -10.60
CA PHE A 222 -3.58 19.75 -10.65
C PHE A 222 -4.82 20.63 -10.73
N CYS A 223 -5.01 21.51 -9.75
CA CYS A 223 -6.21 22.29 -9.60
C CYS A 223 -5.88 23.73 -9.18
N THR A 224 -6.86 24.63 -9.27
CA THR A 224 -6.75 25.95 -8.67
C THR A 224 -6.91 25.86 -7.14
N PRO A 225 -6.44 26.86 -6.37
CA PRO A 225 -6.66 26.86 -4.92
C PRO A 225 -8.11 26.73 -4.49
N GLU A 226 -9.04 27.27 -5.27
CA GLU A 226 -10.47 27.23 -5.01
C GLU A 226 -11.10 25.82 -5.25
N GLN A 227 -10.48 25.04 -6.14
CA GLN A 227 -10.93 23.67 -6.47
C GLN A 227 -10.43 22.61 -5.48
N VAL A 228 -9.46 22.92 -4.62
CA VAL A 228 -8.81 21.93 -3.73
C VAL A 228 -9.82 21.12 -2.93
N LYS A 229 -10.80 21.78 -2.30
CA LYS A 229 -11.78 21.14 -1.45
C LYS A 229 -12.66 20.16 -2.24
N GLU A 230 -13.19 20.59 -3.39
CA GLU A 230 -14.05 19.76 -4.25
C GLU A 230 -13.27 18.54 -4.77
N GLU A 231 -12.05 18.75 -5.25
CA GLU A 231 -11.19 17.67 -5.74
C GLU A 231 -10.81 16.68 -4.62
N PHE A 232 -10.53 17.18 -3.43
CA PHE A 232 -10.25 16.34 -2.27
C PHE A 232 -11.46 15.47 -1.91
N LEU A 233 -12.66 16.03 -1.86
CA LEU A 233 -13.91 15.27 -1.61
C LEU A 233 -14.17 14.22 -2.70
N GLY A 234 -13.89 14.54 -3.97
CA GLY A 234 -14.00 13.59 -5.07
C GLY A 234 -13.04 12.40 -4.94
N VAL A 235 -11.80 12.66 -4.47
CA VAL A 235 -10.83 11.59 -4.15
C VAL A 235 -11.31 10.77 -2.96
N LEU A 236 -11.83 11.41 -1.94
CA LEU A 236 -12.36 10.75 -0.75
C LEU A 236 -13.51 9.79 -1.11
N ASP A 237 -14.45 10.23 -1.97
CA ASP A 237 -15.51 9.38 -2.49
C ASP A 237 -14.96 8.14 -3.21
N LEU A 238 -13.91 8.30 -4.00
CA LEU A 238 -13.25 7.16 -4.67
C LEU A 238 -12.65 6.18 -3.66
N VAL A 239 -11.97 6.65 -2.62
CA VAL A 239 -11.40 5.77 -1.58
C VAL A 239 -12.51 5.01 -0.86
N LEU A 240 -13.58 5.69 -0.45
CA LEU A 240 -14.73 5.06 0.21
C LEU A 240 -15.42 4.04 -0.70
N LYS A 241 -15.51 4.32 -2.01
CA LYS A 241 -16.03 3.37 -3.01
C LYS A 241 -15.18 2.10 -3.06
N VAL A 242 -13.85 2.22 -3.05
CA VAL A 242 -12.92 1.08 -3.01
C VAL A 242 -13.14 0.24 -1.77
N LEU A 243 -13.11 0.86 -0.59
CA LEU A 243 -13.28 0.17 0.69
C LEU A 243 -14.62 -0.56 0.77
N SER A 244 -15.70 0.09 0.36
CA SER A 244 -17.04 -0.50 0.38
C SER A 244 -17.19 -1.67 -0.60
N THR A 245 -16.63 -1.57 -1.81
CA THR A 245 -16.67 -2.63 -2.83
C THR A 245 -15.99 -3.91 -2.36
N LEU A 246 -14.92 -3.77 -1.56
CA LEU A 246 -14.15 -4.88 -1.02
C LEU A 246 -14.59 -5.32 0.38
N GLY A 247 -15.66 -4.72 0.91
CA GLY A 247 -16.19 -5.07 2.22
C GLY A 247 -15.33 -4.64 3.41
N LEU A 248 -14.36 -3.74 3.19
CA LEU A 248 -13.47 -3.20 4.21
C LEU A 248 -14.18 -2.05 4.95
N LYS A 249 -15.06 -2.39 5.89
CA LYS A 249 -15.95 -1.44 6.58
C LYS A 249 -15.38 -0.86 7.87
N ASP A 250 -14.45 -1.57 8.51
CA ASP A 250 -13.83 -1.14 9.77
C ASP A 250 -12.55 -0.36 9.46
N TYR A 251 -12.68 0.94 9.34
CA TYR A 251 -11.56 1.86 9.10
C TYR A 251 -11.69 3.13 9.93
N ARG A 252 -10.56 3.77 10.18
CA ARG A 252 -10.45 5.12 10.71
C ARG A 252 -9.60 5.99 9.80
N ALA A 253 -9.90 7.28 9.76
CA ALA A 253 -9.07 8.26 9.10
C ALA A 253 -8.02 8.81 10.08
N ARG A 254 -6.84 9.15 9.54
CA ARG A 254 -5.73 9.74 10.29
C ARG A 254 -5.16 10.90 9.49
N ILE A 255 -5.20 12.09 10.06
CA ILE A 255 -4.61 13.29 9.46
C ILE A 255 -3.19 13.43 10.00
N GLY A 256 -2.20 13.31 9.11
CA GLY A 256 -0.80 13.57 9.41
C GLY A 256 -0.47 15.04 9.16
N THR A 257 -0.11 15.78 10.20
CA THR A 257 0.31 17.16 10.15
C THR A 257 1.83 17.28 10.29
N ARG A 258 2.39 18.46 9.98
CA ARG A 258 3.81 18.73 10.23
C ARG A 258 4.09 18.83 11.74
N ASP A 259 5.33 18.53 12.12
CA ASP A 259 5.92 19.00 13.39
C ASP A 259 6.62 20.34 13.13
N PRO A 260 6.12 21.47 13.69
CA PRO A 260 6.71 22.79 13.46
C PRO A 260 8.17 22.93 13.91
N LYS A 261 8.66 21.99 14.73
CA LYS A 261 10.04 22.00 15.25
C LYS A 261 11.01 21.17 14.41
N SER A 262 10.52 20.49 13.38
CA SER A 262 11.32 19.59 12.55
C SER A 262 11.73 20.25 11.25
N ASP A 263 13.01 20.12 10.89
CA ASP A 263 13.58 20.58 9.61
C ASP A 263 13.17 19.69 8.42
N LYS A 264 12.39 18.65 8.67
CA LYS A 264 11.91 17.69 7.66
C LYS A 264 11.01 18.35 6.60
N TYR A 265 10.27 19.38 6.96
CA TYR A 265 9.18 19.92 6.16
C TYR A 265 9.63 21.13 5.34
N VAL A 266 9.33 21.12 4.05
CA VAL A 266 9.69 22.20 3.12
C VAL A 266 8.50 23.11 2.83
N GLY A 267 8.77 24.38 2.50
CA GLY A 267 7.78 25.33 2.04
C GLY A 267 7.33 26.33 3.09
N ASP A 268 6.36 27.14 2.71
CA ASP A 268 5.83 28.26 3.47
C ASP A 268 4.85 27.83 4.56
N GLU A 269 4.98 28.39 5.76
CA GLU A 269 4.15 28.02 6.93
C GLU A 269 2.65 28.29 6.72
N ALA A 270 2.31 29.39 6.04
CA ALA A 270 0.92 29.74 5.79
C ALA A 270 0.26 28.74 4.81
N LYS A 271 1.03 28.27 3.81
CA LYS A 271 0.57 27.21 2.88
C LYS A 271 0.34 25.89 3.59
N TRP A 272 1.22 25.52 4.54
CA TRP A 272 1.04 24.33 5.38
C TRP A 272 -0.25 24.43 6.21
N SER A 273 -0.43 25.53 6.94
CA SER A 273 -1.62 25.76 7.76
C SER A 273 -2.92 25.80 6.93
N LEU A 274 -2.84 26.28 5.69
CA LEU A 274 -3.97 26.27 4.77
C LEU A 274 -4.31 24.83 4.35
N ALA A 275 -3.30 24.05 3.92
CA ALA A 275 -3.49 22.67 3.48
C ALA A 275 -4.02 21.78 4.60
N GLU A 276 -3.48 21.90 5.82
CA GLU A 276 -3.93 21.15 7.01
C GLU A 276 -5.40 21.45 7.30
N ARG A 277 -5.82 22.72 7.29
CA ARG A 277 -7.24 23.10 7.46
C ARG A 277 -8.14 22.54 6.36
N GLN A 278 -7.71 22.62 5.10
CA GLN A 278 -8.50 22.09 3.98
C GLN A 278 -8.76 20.60 4.10
N ILE A 279 -7.77 19.81 4.54
CA ILE A 279 -7.94 18.39 4.79
C ILE A 279 -8.91 18.15 5.95
N GLU A 280 -8.76 18.89 7.05
CA GLU A 280 -9.62 18.75 8.22
C GLU A 280 -11.08 19.12 7.91
N GLU A 281 -11.30 20.24 7.23
CA GLU A 281 -12.64 20.68 6.79
C GLU A 281 -13.30 19.66 5.88
N ALA A 282 -12.56 19.08 4.92
CA ALA A 282 -13.07 18.05 4.03
C ALA A 282 -13.41 16.74 4.77
N ALA A 283 -12.57 16.34 5.74
CA ALA A 283 -12.82 15.16 6.57
C ALA A 283 -14.08 15.33 7.43
N LEU A 284 -14.28 16.51 8.02
CA LEU A 284 -15.48 16.86 8.79
C LEU A 284 -16.73 16.85 7.92
N GLU A 285 -16.67 17.47 6.73
CA GLU A 285 -17.81 17.53 5.79
C GLU A 285 -18.23 16.12 5.33
N ALA A 286 -17.25 15.23 5.12
CA ALA A 286 -17.50 13.84 4.77
C ALA A 286 -17.98 12.98 5.96
N GLY A 287 -18.06 13.53 7.16
CA GLY A 287 -18.49 12.80 8.36
C GLY A 287 -17.49 11.74 8.82
N LEU A 288 -16.20 11.88 8.49
CA LEU A 288 -15.17 10.91 8.88
C LEU A 288 -14.83 11.03 10.37
N HIS A 289 -14.69 9.87 11.01
CA HIS A 289 -14.01 9.80 12.31
C HIS A 289 -12.50 9.78 12.07
N TYR A 290 -11.78 10.80 12.55
CA TYR A 290 -10.34 10.90 12.35
C TYR A 290 -9.59 11.22 13.63
N THR A 291 -8.29 10.92 13.61
CA THR A 291 -7.29 11.35 14.59
C THR A 291 -6.27 12.25 13.91
N VAL A 292 -5.64 13.14 14.66
CA VAL A 292 -4.55 13.98 14.16
C VAL A 292 -3.23 13.49 14.75
N GLU A 293 -2.23 13.27 13.91
CA GLU A 293 -0.88 12.86 14.30
C GLU A 293 0.14 13.88 13.81
N GLU A 294 0.71 14.65 14.76
CA GLU A 294 1.78 15.60 14.49
C GLU A 294 3.08 14.88 14.09
N GLY A 295 3.75 15.35 13.08
CA GLY A 295 5.00 14.78 12.59
C GLY A 295 4.84 13.66 11.55
N ASP A 296 3.60 13.23 11.24
CA ASP A 296 3.34 12.15 10.28
C ASP A 296 3.07 12.62 8.84
N ALA A 297 3.17 13.92 8.56
CA ALA A 297 3.05 14.45 7.20
C ALA A 297 4.20 14.03 6.28
N ALA A 298 3.96 14.05 4.95
CA ALA A 298 5.05 14.02 3.97
C ALA A 298 5.88 15.30 4.04
N PHE A 299 7.12 15.29 3.53
CA PHE A 299 7.98 16.46 3.60
C PHE A 299 7.43 17.66 2.82
N TYR A 300 6.56 17.44 1.85
CA TYR A 300 5.97 18.43 0.95
C TYR A 300 4.52 18.82 1.26
N GLY A 301 3.82 18.09 2.12
CA GLY A 301 2.42 18.39 2.44
C GLY A 301 1.78 17.45 3.47
N PRO A 302 0.69 17.92 4.09
CA PRO A 302 -0.12 17.11 5.00
C PRO A 302 -0.87 16.02 4.24
N LYS A 303 -1.30 14.99 4.98
CA LYS A 303 -1.99 13.84 4.40
C LYS A 303 -3.18 13.36 5.24
N LEU A 304 -4.09 12.69 4.58
CA LEU A 304 -5.14 11.89 5.19
C LEU A 304 -4.93 10.45 4.80
N ASP A 305 -4.69 9.60 5.79
CA ASP A 305 -4.50 8.16 5.64
C ASP A 305 -5.76 7.40 6.08
N PHE A 306 -6.08 6.32 5.37
CA PHE A 306 -7.07 5.35 5.80
C PHE A 306 -6.39 4.16 6.45
N VAL A 307 -6.69 3.96 7.73
CA VAL A 307 -6.22 2.81 8.51
C VAL A 307 -7.37 1.83 8.63
N VAL A 308 -7.24 0.70 7.95
CA VAL A 308 -8.25 -0.36 7.86
C VAL A 308 -7.91 -1.48 8.81
N LYS A 309 -8.91 -2.02 9.52
CA LYS A 309 -8.78 -3.26 10.27
C LYS A 309 -9.14 -4.45 9.40
N ASP A 310 -8.27 -5.43 9.38
CA ASP A 310 -8.55 -6.70 8.72
C ASP A 310 -9.46 -7.60 9.59
N ALA A 311 -9.81 -8.76 9.05
CA ALA A 311 -10.68 -9.74 9.76
C ALA A 311 -10.09 -10.25 11.10
N LEU A 312 -8.82 -9.97 11.39
CA LEU A 312 -8.12 -10.33 12.62
C LEU A 312 -7.95 -9.13 13.57
N GLY A 313 -8.51 -7.95 13.21
CA GLY A 313 -8.39 -6.72 13.97
C GLY A 313 -7.02 -6.03 13.86
N ARG A 314 -6.14 -6.44 12.93
CA ARG A 314 -4.85 -5.79 12.69
C ARG A 314 -5.06 -4.53 11.85
N GLU A 315 -4.34 -3.47 12.18
CA GLU A 315 -4.43 -2.19 11.47
C GLU A 315 -3.43 -2.12 10.31
N TRP A 316 -3.92 -1.66 9.16
CA TRP A 316 -3.15 -1.47 7.94
C TRP A 316 -3.41 -0.09 7.35
N GLN A 317 -2.36 0.68 7.14
CA GLN A 317 -2.47 1.90 6.36
C GLN A 317 -2.57 1.52 4.87
N LEU A 318 -3.68 1.88 4.25
CA LEU A 318 -3.97 1.66 2.82
C LEU A 318 -3.96 2.98 2.05
N GLY A 319 -5.13 3.54 1.77
CA GLY A 319 -5.26 4.75 0.96
C GLY A 319 -4.68 6.00 1.62
N THR A 320 -4.09 6.85 0.80
CA THR A 320 -3.54 8.14 1.21
C THR A 320 -3.99 9.23 0.24
N ILE A 321 -4.34 10.40 0.78
CA ILE A 321 -4.62 11.64 0.03
C ILE A 321 -3.73 12.74 0.62
N GLN A 322 -3.03 13.51 -0.23
CA GLN A 322 -2.11 14.55 0.20
C GLN A 322 -2.37 15.84 -0.56
N VAL A 323 -2.30 16.98 0.11
CA VAL A 323 -2.39 18.32 -0.49
C VAL A 323 -1.01 18.94 -0.52
N ASP A 324 -0.57 19.38 -1.69
CA ASP A 324 0.80 19.82 -1.94
C ASP A 324 0.83 21.16 -2.66
N TYR A 325 1.32 22.16 -1.96
CA TYR A 325 1.62 23.51 -2.46
C TYR A 325 3.11 23.68 -2.85
N ASN A 326 3.96 22.70 -2.56
CA ASN A 326 5.40 22.82 -2.62
C ASN A 326 6.01 22.32 -3.94
N LEU A 327 5.65 21.12 -4.39
CA LEU A 327 6.18 20.58 -5.65
C LEU A 327 5.81 21.44 -6.87
N PRO A 328 4.59 21.98 -7.01
CA PRO A 328 4.29 22.94 -8.08
C PRO A 328 5.22 24.16 -8.09
N GLU A 329 5.60 24.67 -6.94
CA GLU A 329 6.53 25.79 -6.82
C GLU A 329 7.95 25.40 -7.20
N ARG A 330 8.45 24.26 -6.71
CA ARG A 330 9.80 23.75 -7.03
C ARG A 330 10.01 23.53 -8.52
N PHE A 331 8.98 23.08 -9.23
CA PHE A 331 9.01 22.86 -10.68
C PHE A 331 8.59 24.09 -11.51
N GLY A 332 8.28 25.20 -10.86
CA GLY A 332 7.87 26.43 -11.55
C GLY A 332 6.56 26.27 -12.36
N LEU A 333 5.66 25.38 -11.94
CA LEU A 333 4.39 25.14 -12.67
C LEU A 333 3.51 26.38 -12.63
N THR A 334 2.86 26.70 -13.75
CA THR A 334 1.88 27.78 -13.84
C THR A 334 0.67 27.40 -14.68
N TYR A 335 -0.41 28.14 -14.48
CA TYR A 335 -1.56 28.21 -15.40
C TYR A 335 -1.96 29.68 -15.58
N VAL A 336 -2.58 29.99 -16.72
CA VAL A 336 -3.09 31.34 -16.99
C VAL A 336 -4.50 31.43 -16.41
N GLY A 337 -4.71 32.37 -15.48
CA GLY A 337 -5.98 32.62 -14.83
C GLY A 337 -6.97 33.39 -15.69
N PRO A 338 -8.21 33.63 -15.21
CA PRO A 338 -9.20 34.45 -15.90
C PRO A 338 -8.81 35.90 -16.03
N ASP A 339 -7.87 36.36 -15.20
CA ASP A 339 -7.25 37.69 -15.22
C ASP A 339 -6.13 37.84 -16.26
N GLY A 340 -5.78 36.76 -16.97
CA GLY A 340 -4.68 36.69 -17.93
C GLY A 340 -3.28 36.59 -17.31
N ALA A 341 -3.18 36.55 -15.97
CA ALA A 341 -1.91 36.40 -15.26
C ALA A 341 -1.57 34.90 -15.04
N GLU A 342 -0.28 34.64 -14.78
CA GLU A 342 0.19 33.33 -14.40
C GLU A 342 -0.01 33.08 -12.89
N HIS A 343 -0.63 31.96 -12.56
CA HIS A 343 -0.90 31.50 -11.22
C HIS A 343 -0.29 30.14 -10.96
N ARG A 344 -0.05 29.80 -9.68
CA ARG A 344 0.49 28.50 -9.25
C ARG A 344 -0.65 27.50 -9.02
N PRO A 345 -0.65 26.30 -9.67
CA PRO A 345 -1.60 25.26 -9.33
C PRO A 345 -1.26 24.63 -7.98
N VAL A 346 -2.27 23.97 -7.38
CA VAL A 346 -2.11 23.08 -6.23
C VAL A 346 -2.13 21.65 -6.74
N MET A 347 -1.35 20.75 -6.11
CA MET A 347 -1.40 19.34 -6.40
C MET A 347 -2.12 18.58 -5.29
N ILE A 348 -2.89 17.57 -5.69
CA ILE A 348 -3.39 16.54 -4.79
C ILE A 348 -2.82 15.21 -5.26
N HIS A 349 -2.13 14.50 -4.37
CA HIS A 349 -1.62 13.16 -4.59
C HIS A 349 -2.60 12.18 -3.97
N ARG A 350 -2.86 11.07 -4.66
CA ARG A 350 -3.70 10.02 -4.08
C ARG A 350 -3.33 8.63 -4.60
N ALA A 351 -3.46 7.65 -3.72
CA ALA A 351 -3.34 6.24 -4.02
C ALA A 351 -4.33 5.47 -3.13
N PRO A 352 -5.58 5.18 -3.58
CA PRO A 352 -6.58 4.46 -2.80
C PRO A 352 -6.17 3.06 -2.35
N PHE A 353 -5.54 2.26 -3.21
CA PHE A 353 -4.94 0.98 -2.81
C PHE A 353 -3.61 1.18 -2.07
N GLY A 354 -2.89 2.25 -2.38
CA GLY A 354 -1.51 2.46 -2.00
C GLY A 354 -0.58 1.57 -2.81
N SER A 355 0.06 0.57 -2.20
CA SER A 355 0.79 -0.48 -2.92
C SER A 355 -0.17 -1.61 -3.27
N LEU A 356 -0.29 -1.95 -4.54
CA LEU A 356 -1.14 -3.04 -5.03
C LEU A 356 -0.69 -4.39 -4.44
N GLU A 357 0.61 -4.59 -4.29
CA GLU A 357 1.19 -5.77 -3.65
C GLU A 357 0.73 -5.89 -2.19
N ARG A 358 0.90 -4.83 -1.39
CA ARG A 358 0.44 -4.80 0.00
C ARG A 358 -1.07 -5.00 0.09
N PHE A 359 -1.81 -4.33 -0.77
CA PHE A 359 -3.26 -4.40 -0.80
C PHE A 359 -3.75 -5.82 -1.08
N ILE A 360 -3.20 -6.50 -2.09
CA ILE A 360 -3.52 -7.89 -2.40
C ILE A 360 -3.10 -8.81 -1.25
N GLY A 361 -1.93 -8.59 -0.63
CA GLY A 361 -1.51 -9.34 0.56
C GLY A 361 -2.53 -9.26 1.68
N ILE A 362 -3.07 -8.07 1.95
CA ILE A 362 -4.12 -7.86 2.95
C ILE A 362 -5.43 -8.53 2.54
N LEU A 363 -5.82 -8.46 1.26
CA LEU A 363 -7.03 -9.13 0.77
C LEU A 363 -6.94 -10.65 0.87
N ILE A 364 -5.77 -11.26 0.57
CA ILE A 364 -5.53 -12.69 0.76
C ILE A 364 -5.81 -13.07 2.22
N GLU A 365 -5.29 -12.31 3.18
CA GLU A 365 -5.47 -12.58 4.61
C GLU A 365 -6.90 -12.26 5.08
N HIS A 366 -7.51 -11.18 4.57
CA HIS A 366 -8.86 -10.77 4.91
C HIS A 366 -9.89 -11.82 4.48
N PHE A 367 -9.80 -12.27 3.24
CA PHE A 367 -10.68 -13.30 2.68
C PHE A 367 -10.24 -14.74 2.98
N ALA A 368 -9.08 -14.94 3.63
CA ALA A 368 -8.50 -16.27 3.85
C ALA A 368 -8.31 -17.09 2.55
N GLY A 369 -8.12 -16.41 1.42
CA GLY A 369 -8.03 -17.03 0.09
C GLY A 369 -9.37 -17.26 -0.61
N ASP A 370 -10.50 -17.11 0.07
CA ASP A 370 -11.86 -17.22 -0.50
C ASP A 370 -12.32 -15.83 -1.00
N PHE A 371 -11.86 -15.48 -2.18
CA PHE A 371 -12.11 -14.17 -2.78
C PHE A 371 -13.56 -14.01 -3.25
N PRO A 372 -14.10 -12.76 -3.24
CA PRO A 372 -15.34 -12.46 -3.93
C PRO A 372 -15.31 -12.96 -5.38
N LEU A 373 -16.41 -13.44 -5.91
CA LEU A 373 -16.50 -14.10 -7.21
C LEU A 373 -15.83 -13.31 -8.35
N TRP A 374 -15.98 -12.00 -8.36
CA TRP A 374 -15.39 -11.14 -9.38
C TRP A 374 -13.85 -11.07 -9.33
N LEU A 375 -13.24 -11.29 -8.14
CA LEU A 375 -11.79 -11.36 -7.95
C LEU A 375 -11.24 -12.79 -8.06
N SER A 376 -12.08 -13.83 -7.92
CA SER A 376 -11.63 -15.23 -7.92
C SER A 376 -10.89 -15.57 -9.20
N PRO A 377 -9.64 -16.07 -9.14
CA PRO A 377 -8.88 -16.48 -10.33
C PRO A 377 -9.60 -17.53 -11.15
N VAL A 378 -10.27 -18.45 -10.49
CA VAL A 378 -11.18 -19.44 -11.07
C VAL A 378 -12.57 -19.22 -10.49
N GLN A 379 -13.55 -18.94 -11.34
CA GLN A 379 -14.93 -18.65 -10.91
C GLN A 379 -15.81 -19.88 -10.95
N VAL A 380 -15.50 -20.83 -11.85
CA VAL A 380 -16.25 -22.04 -12.04
C VAL A 380 -15.30 -23.20 -12.30
N VAL A 381 -15.43 -24.27 -11.52
CA VAL A 381 -14.78 -25.56 -11.78
C VAL A 381 -15.84 -26.56 -12.21
N VAL A 382 -15.68 -27.13 -13.41
CA VAL A 382 -16.57 -28.17 -13.94
C VAL A 382 -15.98 -29.53 -13.61
N VAL A 383 -16.68 -30.29 -12.78
CA VAL A 383 -16.24 -31.62 -12.33
C VAL A 383 -17.09 -32.72 -13.00
N PRO A 384 -16.58 -33.43 -14.03
CA PRO A 384 -17.34 -34.52 -14.64
C PRO A 384 -17.50 -35.70 -13.65
N VAL A 385 -18.67 -36.33 -13.67
CA VAL A 385 -18.96 -37.48 -12.78
C VAL A 385 -18.05 -38.69 -13.10
N SER A 386 -17.74 -38.88 -14.38
CA SER A 386 -16.81 -39.90 -14.85
C SER A 386 -16.09 -39.45 -16.12
N GLU A 387 -15.07 -40.19 -16.52
CA GLU A 387 -14.31 -39.94 -17.76
C GLU A 387 -15.20 -39.87 -19.02
N LYS A 388 -16.34 -40.55 -19.00
CA LYS A 388 -17.29 -40.53 -20.15
C LYS A 388 -17.91 -39.15 -20.40
N GLN A 389 -17.90 -38.26 -19.42
CA GLN A 389 -18.43 -36.88 -19.52
C GLN A 389 -17.35 -35.83 -19.69
N GLU A 390 -16.09 -36.19 -19.91
CA GLU A 390 -15.00 -35.23 -20.06
C GLU A 390 -15.19 -34.28 -21.26
N ASP A 391 -15.63 -34.79 -22.40
CA ASP A 391 -15.85 -33.97 -23.59
C ASP A 391 -17.01 -33.01 -23.39
N TYR A 392 -18.07 -33.45 -22.70
CA TYR A 392 -19.15 -32.56 -22.30
C TYR A 392 -18.68 -31.51 -21.29
N ALA A 393 -17.87 -31.85 -20.31
CA ALA A 393 -17.29 -30.90 -19.36
C ALA A 393 -16.45 -29.85 -20.07
N LYS A 394 -15.63 -30.22 -21.07
CA LYS A 394 -14.87 -29.32 -21.91
C LYS A 394 -15.76 -28.36 -22.72
N GLU A 395 -16.88 -28.86 -23.28
CA GLU A 395 -17.86 -28.04 -23.97
C GLU A 395 -18.51 -27.03 -23.03
N VAL A 396 -18.88 -27.43 -21.80
CA VAL A 396 -19.42 -26.53 -20.77
C VAL A 396 -18.42 -25.44 -20.43
N VAL A 397 -17.15 -25.82 -20.17
CA VAL A 397 -16.07 -24.84 -19.89
C VAL A 397 -15.89 -23.87 -21.05
N PHE A 398 -15.93 -24.35 -22.29
CA PHE A 398 -15.85 -23.49 -23.46
C PHE A 398 -16.97 -22.44 -23.48
N LYS A 399 -18.22 -22.86 -23.30
CA LYS A 399 -19.36 -21.95 -23.24
C LYS A 399 -19.28 -20.94 -22.08
N LEU A 400 -18.77 -21.35 -20.91
CA LEU A 400 -18.54 -20.46 -19.79
C LEU A 400 -17.48 -19.40 -20.11
N LYS A 401 -16.39 -19.78 -20.76
CA LYS A 401 -15.34 -18.86 -21.22
C LYS A 401 -15.85 -17.88 -22.28
N GLU A 402 -16.64 -18.33 -23.26
CA GLU A 402 -17.31 -17.46 -24.22
C GLU A 402 -18.26 -16.43 -23.55
N ALA A 403 -18.86 -16.82 -22.44
CA ALA A 403 -19.65 -15.92 -21.60
C ALA A 403 -18.80 -14.99 -20.69
N GLY A 404 -17.48 -15.02 -20.83
CA GLY A 404 -16.56 -14.15 -20.07
C GLY A 404 -16.23 -14.64 -18.66
N LEU A 405 -16.57 -15.90 -18.31
CA LEU A 405 -16.25 -16.47 -17.01
C LEU A 405 -14.88 -17.17 -17.02
N ARG A 406 -14.14 -17.06 -15.92
CA ARG A 406 -12.90 -17.80 -15.70
C ARG A 406 -13.25 -19.20 -15.21
N ALA A 407 -13.33 -20.15 -16.15
CA ALA A 407 -13.76 -21.52 -15.89
C ALA A 407 -12.68 -22.52 -16.26
N GLU A 408 -12.60 -23.63 -15.54
CA GLU A 408 -11.74 -24.77 -15.82
C GLU A 408 -12.47 -26.09 -15.57
N ALA A 409 -11.94 -27.19 -16.15
CA ALA A 409 -12.45 -28.53 -15.87
C ALA A 409 -11.44 -29.30 -15.02
N ASP A 410 -11.90 -29.91 -13.95
CA ASP A 410 -11.08 -30.85 -13.18
C ASP A 410 -11.24 -32.25 -13.75
N LEU A 411 -10.27 -32.66 -14.56
CA LEU A 411 -10.21 -33.95 -15.25
C LEU A 411 -9.26 -34.93 -14.57
N ARG A 412 -8.82 -34.64 -13.32
CA ARG A 412 -7.90 -35.55 -12.60
C ARG A 412 -8.54 -36.92 -12.39
N PRO A 413 -7.74 -38.03 -12.45
CA PRO A 413 -8.24 -39.38 -12.25
C PRO A 413 -8.50 -39.67 -10.76
N GLU A 414 -9.32 -38.84 -10.13
CA GLU A 414 -9.68 -38.92 -8.72
C GLU A 414 -11.19 -39.04 -8.52
N ARG A 415 -11.61 -39.45 -7.32
CA ARG A 415 -13.03 -39.53 -7.00
C ARG A 415 -13.67 -38.15 -7.05
N MET A 416 -14.88 -38.04 -7.59
CA MET A 416 -15.63 -36.79 -7.73
C MET A 416 -15.68 -35.98 -6.41
N GLN A 417 -15.94 -36.67 -5.27
CA GLN A 417 -16.00 -35.99 -3.96
C GLN A 417 -14.64 -35.36 -3.54
N ALA A 418 -13.52 -35.97 -3.91
CA ALA A 418 -12.20 -35.40 -3.66
C ALA A 418 -11.98 -34.14 -4.51
N ARG A 419 -12.34 -34.22 -5.80
CA ARG A 419 -12.24 -33.06 -6.72
C ARG A 419 -13.15 -31.92 -6.32
N ILE A 420 -14.38 -32.18 -5.82
CA ILE A 420 -15.27 -31.14 -5.30
C ILE A 420 -14.64 -30.49 -4.07
N ARG A 421 -14.21 -31.29 -3.08
CA ARG A 421 -13.54 -30.74 -1.88
C ARG A 421 -12.31 -29.89 -2.20
N ASP A 422 -11.53 -30.32 -3.21
CA ASP A 422 -10.32 -29.57 -3.60
C ASP A 422 -10.64 -28.30 -4.38
N ALA A 423 -11.85 -28.21 -4.96
CA ALA A 423 -12.33 -27.01 -5.67
C ALA A 423 -13.02 -26.01 -4.73
N GLU A 424 -13.51 -26.45 -3.55
CA GLU A 424 -14.05 -25.62 -2.47
C GLU A 424 -12.93 -24.96 -1.67
#